data_cb7939988887323e8314328767eb0ba6
#
_entry.id   cb7939988887323e8314328767eb0ba6
#
_cell.length_a   1.000
_cell.length_b   1.000
_cell.length_c   1.000
_cell.angle_alpha   90.00
_cell.angle_beta   90.00
_cell.angle_gamma   90.00
#
_symmetry.space_group_name_H-M   'P 1'
#
loop_
_entity.id
_entity.type
_entity.pdbx_description
1 polymer ?
#
loop_
_entity_poly.entity_id
_entity_poly.type
_entity_poly.pdbx_seq_one_letter_code
_entity_poly.pdbx_strand_id
1 'polypeptide(L)'
;SSHLVALATGGMDIGALSMMIFGFRERELILDFFEKTTGLRMNHNFIRPGGVAADLPDNWQKDVEQILKIIPEKLKDYDEMLLDNPIWQGRLKNVGILTTEECFAYGITGPSLRASGYAWDLRKMQPYSGIDKYEFDVPVLKEGDVFARWRIKVLEIFESLKIVEQIMGDMPKGPFKIQDKKITPPPRKRLDESMEALIHHFKIYTEGFKVPPGQVYTTVESPRGELGCFIVSDGSPNP
;
A
#
# COMPACT_ATOMS: atom_id res chain seq x y z
N SER A 1 -6.08 1.01 -3.53
CA SER A 1 -5.96 0.22 -4.77
C SER A 1 -6.19 -1.27 -4.53
N SER A 2 -5.41 -1.94 -3.68
CA SER A 2 -5.48 -3.40 -3.48
C SER A 2 -6.80 -3.90 -2.89
N HIS A 3 -7.42 -3.15 -1.98
CA HIS A 3 -8.74 -3.51 -1.45
C HIS A 3 -9.83 -3.43 -2.54
N LEU A 4 -9.76 -2.47 -3.47
CA LEU A 4 -10.67 -2.40 -4.61
C LEU A 4 -10.57 -3.65 -5.49
N VAL A 5 -9.36 -4.17 -5.74
CA VAL A 5 -9.17 -5.44 -6.45
C VAL A 5 -9.79 -6.59 -5.68
N ALA A 6 -9.55 -6.67 -4.37
CA ALA A 6 -10.09 -7.74 -3.54
C ALA A 6 -11.63 -7.76 -3.51
N LEU A 7 -12.24 -6.57 -3.46
CA LEU A 7 -13.71 -6.42 -3.54
C LEU A 7 -14.24 -6.79 -4.93
N ALA A 8 -13.56 -6.34 -5.98
CA ALA A 8 -13.93 -6.59 -7.37
C ALA A 8 -13.87 -8.08 -7.73
N THR A 9 -12.73 -8.73 -7.47
CA THR A 9 -12.53 -10.17 -7.79
C THR A 9 -13.37 -11.06 -6.89
N GLY A 10 -13.46 -10.77 -5.59
CA GLY A 10 -14.35 -11.50 -4.67
C GLY A 10 -15.81 -11.39 -5.07
N GLY A 11 -16.24 -10.24 -5.57
CA GLY A 11 -17.58 -10.07 -6.15
C GLY A 11 -17.82 -10.98 -7.36
N MET A 12 -16.86 -11.03 -8.27
CA MET A 12 -16.92 -11.89 -9.46
C MET A 12 -17.01 -13.37 -9.07
N ASP A 13 -16.19 -13.83 -8.12
CA ASP A 13 -16.18 -15.23 -7.66
C ASP A 13 -17.53 -15.71 -7.11
N ILE A 14 -18.33 -14.77 -6.60
CA ILE A 14 -19.67 -15.07 -6.06
C ILE A 14 -20.79 -14.79 -7.07
N GLY A 15 -20.45 -14.38 -8.28
CA GLY A 15 -21.39 -14.15 -9.37
C GLY A 15 -21.83 -12.69 -9.53
N ALA A 16 -21.33 -11.73 -8.75
CA ALA A 16 -21.57 -10.29 -8.93
C ALA A 16 -20.56 -9.70 -9.93
N LEU A 17 -20.66 -10.08 -11.20
CA LEU A 17 -19.71 -9.69 -12.26
C LEU A 17 -19.57 -8.17 -12.42
N SER A 18 -20.66 -7.43 -12.20
CA SER A 18 -20.64 -5.96 -12.27
C SER A 18 -19.67 -5.34 -11.28
N MET A 19 -19.45 -5.97 -10.12
CA MET A 19 -18.49 -5.50 -9.12
C MET A 19 -17.05 -5.47 -9.62
N MET A 20 -16.68 -6.44 -10.48
CA MET A 20 -15.37 -6.42 -11.10
C MET A 20 -15.18 -5.16 -11.94
N ILE A 21 -16.16 -4.84 -12.79
CA ILE A 21 -16.10 -3.67 -13.67
C ILE A 21 -16.00 -2.37 -12.83
N PHE A 22 -16.85 -2.24 -11.82
CA PHE A 22 -16.86 -1.03 -10.97
C PHE A 22 -15.58 -0.88 -10.17
N GLY A 23 -15.14 -1.92 -9.45
CA GLY A 23 -13.93 -1.86 -8.63
C GLY A 23 -12.66 -1.57 -9.45
N PHE A 24 -12.58 -2.09 -10.69
CA PHE A 24 -11.46 -1.76 -11.59
C PHE A 24 -11.57 -0.35 -12.14
N ARG A 25 -12.76 0.17 -12.41
CA ARG A 25 -12.96 1.55 -12.87
C ARG A 25 -12.43 2.57 -11.84
N GLU A 26 -12.78 2.45 -10.56
CA GLU A 26 -12.27 3.33 -9.51
C GLU A 26 -10.78 3.12 -9.27
N ARG A 27 -10.31 1.89 -9.42
CA ARG A 27 -8.88 1.58 -9.30
C ARG A 27 -8.04 2.26 -10.38
N GLU A 28 -8.56 2.42 -11.60
CA GLU A 28 -7.86 3.11 -12.68
C GLU A 28 -7.44 4.54 -12.30
N LEU A 29 -8.26 5.29 -11.59
CA LEU A 29 -7.90 6.63 -11.11
C LEU A 29 -6.63 6.62 -10.26
N ILE A 30 -6.46 5.58 -9.42
CA ILE A 30 -5.27 5.42 -8.59
C ILE A 30 -4.06 4.99 -9.44
N LEU A 31 -4.27 4.11 -10.42
CA LEU A 31 -3.20 3.64 -11.29
C LEU A 31 -2.69 4.74 -12.22
N ASP A 32 -3.56 5.61 -12.72
CA ASP A 32 -3.18 6.77 -13.52
C ASP A 32 -2.35 7.76 -12.69
N PHE A 33 -2.72 7.97 -11.42
CA PHE A 33 -1.91 8.75 -10.49
C PHE A 33 -0.53 8.10 -10.23
N PHE A 34 -0.48 6.78 -10.06
CA PHE A 34 0.79 6.06 -9.90
C PHE A 34 1.67 6.19 -11.14
N GLU A 35 1.11 6.03 -12.34
CA GLU A 35 1.85 6.19 -13.60
C GLU A 35 2.40 7.60 -13.75
N LYS A 36 1.59 8.62 -13.46
CA LYS A 36 2.00 10.01 -13.51
C LYS A 36 3.14 10.33 -12.53
N THR A 37 3.10 9.72 -11.34
CA THR A 37 4.09 9.98 -10.27
C THR A 37 5.35 9.15 -10.43
N THR A 38 5.23 7.89 -10.81
CA THR A 38 6.32 6.91 -10.79
C THR A 38 6.77 6.43 -12.16
N GLY A 39 5.99 6.72 -13.20
CA GLY A 39 6.20 6.21 -14.56
C GLY A 39 5.64 4.81 -14.81
N LEU A 40 5.10 4.14 -13.79
CA LEU A 40 4.56 2.78 -13.87
C LEU A 40 3.23 2.68 -13.13
N ARG A 41 2.31 1.87 -13.66
CA ARG A 41 0.98 1.68 -13.07
C ARG A 41 0.97 0.84 -11.80
N MET A 42 1.79 -0.21 -11.73
CA MET A 42 1.79 -1.19 -10.63
C MET A 42 3.18 -1.51 -10.08
N ASN A 43 4.13 -1.86 -10.90
CA ASN A 43 5.44 -2.39 -10.49
C ASN A 43 6.47 -1.25 -10.38
N HIS A 44 6.15 -0.23 -9.60
CA HIS A 44 7.01 0.93 -9.44
C HIS A 44 8.21 0.65 -8.53
N ASN A 45 9.36 1.16 -8.94
CA ASN A 45 10.58 1.24 -8.16
C ASN A 45 10.83 2.69 -7.73
N PHE A 46 9.84 3.26 -6.99
CA PHE A 46 9.83 4.66 -6.60
C PHE A 46 10.54 4.90 -5.28
N ILE A 47 10.24 4.08 -4.27
CA ILE A 47 10.92 4.10 -2.96
C ILE A 47 12.25 3.38 -3.11
N ARG A 48 13.35 4.08 -2.76
CA ARG A 48 14.71 3.58 -2.93
C ARG A 48 15.53 3.88 -1.68
N PRO A 49 16.64 3.14 -1.45
CA PRO A 49 17.59 3.53 -0.43
C PRO A 49 18.02 4.98 -0.59
N GLY A 50 17.86 5.76 0.48
CA GLY A 50 18.15 7.19 0.48
C GLY A 50 17.03 8.12 0.06
N GLY A 51 15.82 7.62 -0.22
CA GLY A 51 14.64 8.46 -0.52
C GLY A 51 13.75 7.93 -1.62
N VAL A 52 13.30 8.80 -2.52
CA VAL A 52 12.44 8.43 -3.65
C VAL A 52 13.10 8.77 -5.00
N ALA A 53 12.63 8.13 -6.06
CA ALA A 53 13.23 8.23 -7.39
C ALA A 53 13.10 9.63 -8.01
N ALA A 54 11.97 10.29 -7.79
CA ALA A 54 11.65 11.61 -8.32
C ALA A 54 10.79 12.38 -7.32
N ASP A 55 10.65 13.68 -7.53
CA ASP A 55 9.70 14.52 -6.82
C ASP A 55 8.29 14.33 -7.39
N LEU A 56 7.29 14.83 -6.66
CA LEU A 56 5.91 14.79 -7.11
C LEU A 56 5.72 15.65 -8.37
N PRO A 57 4.90 15.21 -9.33
CA PRO A 57 4.64 15.96 -10.55
C PRO A 57 3.82 17.23 -10.27
N ASP A 58 3.90 18.20 -11.18
CA ASP A 58 3.06 19.39 -11.11
C ASP A 58 1.56 19.03 -11.07
N ASN A 59 0.81 19.78 -10.25
CA ASN A 59 -0.64 19.59 -10.07
C ASN A 59 -1.08 18.22 -9.51
N TRP A 60 -0.21 17.48 -8.85
CA TRP A 60 -0.55 16.20 -8.20
C TRP A 60 -1.73 16.31 -7.22
N GLN A 61 -1.88 17.47 -6.58
CA GLN A 61 -2.97 17.72 -5.62
C GLN A 61 -4.35 17.55 -6.27
N LYS A 62 -4.52 18.03 -7.50
CA LYS A 62 -5.81 17.89 -8.21
C LYS A 62 -6.19 16.44 -8.48
N ASP A 63 -5.20 15.60 -8.78
CA ASP A 63 -5.43 14.18 -9.02
C ASP A 63 -5.83 13.49 -7.71
N VAL A 64 -5.17 13.84 -6.59
CA VAL A 64 -5.51 13.32 -5.26
C VAL A 64 -6.88 13.82 -4.80
N GLU A 65 -7.20 15.09 -4.97
CA GLU A 65 -8.53 15.66 -4.68
C GLU A 65 -9.65 14.92 -5.43
N GLN A 66 -9.41 14.59 -6.70
CA GLN A 66 -10.35 13.82 -7.49
C GLN A 66 -10.56 12.41 -6.92
N ILE A 67 -9.48 11.73 -6.51
CA ILE A 67 -9.53 10.41 -5.86
C ILE A 67 -10.31 10.49 -4.54
N LEU A 68 -10.00 11.47 -3.69
CA LEU A 68 -10.65 11.70 -2.40
C LEU A 68 -12.15 12.02 -2.54
N LYS A 69 -12.57 12.62 -3.64
CA LYS A 69 -13.97 12.91 -3.92
C LYS A 69 -14.73 11.69 -4.47
N ILE A 70 -14.16 11.02 -5.47
CA ILE A 70 -14.86 9.97 -6.22
C ILE A 70 -14.95 8.66 -5.43
N ILE A 71 -13.86 8.23 -4.81
CA ILE A 71 -13.82 6.89 -4.18
C ILE A 71 -14.83 6.75 -3.04
N PRO A 72 -14.98 7.67 -2.07
CA PRO A 72 -15.98 7.54 -1.02
C PRO A 72 -17.42 7.52 -1.54
N GLU A 73 -17.70 8.30 -2.59
CA GLU A 73 -19.02 8.31 -3.23
C GLU A 73 -19.34 6.94 -3.84
N LYS A 74 -18.40 6.37 -4.58
CA LYS A 74 -18.57 5.06 -5.22
C LYS A 74 -18.59 3.89 -4.24
N LEU A 75 -17.91 3.99 -3.12
CA LEU A 75 -18.01 2.98 -2.07
C LEU A 75 -19.42 2.90 -1.46
N LYS A 76 -20.15 4.01 -1.39
CA LYS A 76 -21.57 3.99 -0.98
C LYS A 76 -22.43 3.22 -1.98
N ASP A 77 -22.21 3.43 -3.28
CA ASP A 77 -22.89 2.65 -4.32
C ASP A 77 -22.63 1.13 -4.15
N TYR A 78 -21.40 0.74 -3.73
CA TYR A 78 -21.07 -0.68 -3.47
C TYR A 78 -21.77 -1.22 -2.22
N ASP A 79 -21.85 -0.41 -1.17
CA ASP A 79 -22.56 -0.78 0.05
C ASP A 79 -24.05 -1.02 -0.26
N GLU A 80 -24.71 -0.12 -0.98
CA GLU A 80 -26.10 -0.27 -1.38
C GLU A 80 -26.36 -1.50 -2.27
N MET A 81 -25.45 -1.78 -3.22
CA MET A 81 -25.61 -2.94 -4.12
C MET A 81 -25.38 -4.28 -3.44
N LEU A 82 -24.50 -4.35 -2.44
CA LEU A 82 -24.01 -5.61 -1.88
C LEU A 82 -24.41 -5.82 -0.43
N LEU A 83 -24.24 -4.82 0.44
CA LEU A 83 -24.50 -5.02 1.88
C LEU A 83 -25.95 -5.36 2.17
N ASP A 84 -26.88 -4.69 1.50
CA ASP A 84 -28.32 -4.88 1.68
C ASP A 84 -28.90 -5.99 0.80
N ASN A 85 -28.07 -6.60 -0.06
CA ASN A 85 -28.50 -7.68 -0.94
C ASN A 85 -28.61 -9.01 -0.17
N PRO A 86 -29.81 -9.60 -0.05
CA PRO A 86 -29.99 -10.85 0.69
C PRO A 86 -29.26 -12.04 0.08
N ILE A 87 -29.04 -12.07 -1.23
CA ILE A 87 -28.27 -13.12 -1.91
C ILE A 87 -26.81 -13.01 -1.49
N TRP A 88 -26.24 -11.81 -1.47
CA TRP A 88 -24.89 -11.55 -1.03
C TRP A 88 -24.70 -11.95 0.44
N GLN A 89 -25.59 -11.49 1.31
CA GLN A 89 -25.54 -11.83 2.73
C GLN A 89 -25.66 -13.33 2.96
N GLY A 90 -26.60 -14.00 2.28
CA GLY A 90 -26.82 -15.45 2.41
C GLY A 90 -25.64 -16.31 1.95
N ARG A 91 -24.80 -15.77 1.03
CA ARG A 91 -23.61 -16.48 0.53
C ARG A 91 -22.35 -16.22 1.37
N LEU A 92 -22.29 -15.16 2.15
CA LEU A 92 -21.07 -14.73 2.85
C LEU A 92 -21.17 -14.80 4.37
N LYS A 93 -22.36 -14.55 4.94
CA LYS A 93 -22.54 -14.58 6.40
C LYS A 93 -22.46 -16.02 6.91
N ASN A 94 -21.74 -16.17 8.02
CA ASN A 94 -21.50 -17.47 8.67
C ASN A 94 -20.78 -18.50 7.79
N VAL A 95 -20.08 -18.06 6.75
CA VAL A 95 -19.28 -18.90 5.85
C VAL A 95 -17.79 -18.65 6.08
N GLY A 96 -17.00 -19.73 6.20
CA GLY A 96 -15.56 -19.65 6.36
C GLY A 96 -15.15 -18.86 7.60
N ILE A 97 -15.79 -19.10 8.72
CA ILE A 97 -15.48 -18.45 10.00
C ILE A 97 -14.07 -18.83 10.42
N LEU A 98 -13.31 -17.83 10.84
CA LEU A 98 -11.99 -17.96 11.46
C LEU A 98 -12.04 -17.34 12.85
N THR A 99 -11.70 -18.09 13.87
CA THR A 99 -11.55 -17.57 15.22
C THR A 99 -10.21 -16.86 15.38
N THR A 100 -10.08 -16.03 16.41
CA THR A 100 -8.81 -15.36 16.72
C THR A 100 -7.69 -16.35 17.02
N GLU A 101 -8.00 -17.47 17.71
CA GLU A 101 -7.06 -18.53 18.04
C GLU A 101 -6.55 -19.23 16.76
N GLU A 102 -7.44 -19.53 15.82
CA GLU A 102 -7.07 -20.09 14.53
C GLU A 102 -6.21 -19.12 13.72
N CYS A 103 -6.55 -17.82 13.73
CA CYS A 103 -5.72 -16.80 13.09
C CYS A 103 -4.30 -16.79 13.63
N PHE A 104 -4.13 -16.88 14.95
CA PHE A 104 -2.79 -16.96 15.56
C PHE A 104 -2.07 -18.27 15.20
N ALA A 105 -2.76 -19.39 15.24
CA ALA A 105 -2.18 -20.69 14.93
C ALA A 105 -1.66 -20.78 13.48
N TYR A 106 -2.35 -20.12 12.54
CA TYR A 106 -1.98 -20.07 11.12
C TYR A 106 -1.11 -18.85 10.75
N GLY A 107 -0.79 -17.95 11.68
CA GLY A 107 -0.03 -16.75 11.40
C GLY A 107 -0.78 -15.74 10.52
N ILE A 108 -2.11 -15.71 10.59
CA ILE A 108 -2.95 -14.80 9.83
C ILE A 108 -2.89 -13.41 10.45
N THR A 109 -2.63 -12.40 9.61
CA THR A 109 -2.55 -10.98 10.00
C THR A 109 -3.46 -10.11 9.11
N GLY A 110 -3.44 -8.81 9.33
CA GLY A 110 -4.14 -7.83 8.50
C GLY A 110 -5.67 -7.88 8.59
N PRO A 111 -6.36 -7.58 7.48
CA PRO A 111 -7.83 -7.51 7.46
C PRO A 111 -8.52 -8.78 7.94
N SER A 112 -7.95 -9.95 7.70
CA SER A 112 -8.54 -11.23 8.15
C SER A 112 -8.50 -11.38 9.66
N LEU A 113 -7.38 -11.02 10.30
CA LEU A 113 -7.26 -11.02 11.76
C LEU A 113 -8.17 -9.97 12.40
N ARG A 114 -8.22 -8.77 11.82
CA ARG A 114 -9.11 -7.70 12.28
C ARG A 114 -10.60 -8.04 12.13
N ALA A 115 -10.94 -8.82 11.11
CA ALA A 115 -12.30 -9.35 10.94
C ALA A 115 -12.68 -10.40 12.01
N SER A 116 -11.70 -11.04 12.64
CA SER A 116 -11.86 -12.04 13.69
C SER A 116 -11.74 -11.47 15.12
N GLY A 117 -11.69 -10.14 15.27
CA GLY A 117 -11.79 -9.48 16.57
C GLY A 117 -10.52 -8.92 17.16
N TYR A 118 -9.36 -9.03 16.49
CA TYR A 118 -8.10 -8.57 17.03
C TYR A 118 -7.55 -7.33 16.30
N ALA A 119 -7.36 -6.24 17.05
CA ALA A 119 -6.94 -4.93 16.53
C ALA A 119 -5.42 -4.86 16.29
N TRP A 120 -4.89 -5.68 15.40
CA TRP A 120 -3.47 -5.66 15.04
C TRP A 120 -3.25 -4.89 13.73
N ASP A 121 -2.50 -3.80 13.82
CA ASP A 121 -2.07 -3.00 12.67
C ASP A 121 -0.67 -2.45 12.93
N LEU A 122 0.29 -2.82 12.10
CA LEU A 122 1.69 -2.41 12.27
C LEU A 122 1.88 -0.91 12.19
N ARG A 123 1.03 -0.20 11.49
CA ARG A 123 1.07 1.27 11.39
C ARG A 123 0.80 1.96 12.74
N LYS A 124 0.09 1.27 13.67
CA LYS A 124 -0.16 1.74 15.05
C LYS A 124 0.77 1.10 16.07
N MET A 125 1.07 -0.20 15.92
CA MET A 125 1.84 -0.97 16.90
C MET A 125 3.35 -0.76 16.75
N GLN A 126 3.85 -0.61 15.51
CA GLN A 126 5.24 -0.38 15.17
C GLN A 126 5.34 0.66 14.05
N PRO A 127 5.04 1.93 14.32
CA PRO A 127 4.98 2.98 13.29
C PRO A 127 6.27 3.10 12.49
N TYR A 128 6.14 3.30 11.20
CA TYR A 128 7.26 3.49 10.27
C TYR A 128 6.95 4.64 9.30
N SER A 129 7.98 5.20 8.68
CA SER A 129 7.88 6.26 7.68
C SER A 129 7.07 7.50 8.13
N GLY A 130 6.97 7.76 9.45
CA GLY A 130 6.27 8.92 9.99
C GLY A 130 4.74 8.80 9.98
N ILE A 131 4.19 7.60 9.84
CA ILE A 131 2.73 7.38 9.83
C ILE A 131 2.08 7.65 11.19
N ASP A 132 2.86 7.65 12.26
CA ASP A 132 2.46 8.02 13.62
C ASP A 132 1.96 9.46 13.77
N LYS A 133 2.27 10.33 12.81
CA LYS A 133 1.80 11.72 12.76
C LYS A 133 0.33 11.84 12.33
N TYR A 134 -0.23 10.80 11.72
CA TYR A 134 -1.56 10.84 11.13
C TYR A 134 -2.58 10.09 11.96
N GLU A 135 -3.77 10.67 12.05
CA GLU A 135 -4.89 10.10 12.78
C GLU A 135 -5.71 9.19 11.87
N PHE A 136 -5.91 7.95 12.28
CA PHE A 136 -6.79 6.98 11.65
C PHE A 136 -7.19 5.92 12.68
N ASP A 137 -8.31 5.27 12.44
CA ASP A 137 -8.79 4.18 13.26
C ASP A 137 -8.38 2.82 12.68
N VAL A 138 -8.33 1.80 13.54
CA VAL A 138 -8.14 0.41 13.12
C VAL A 138 -9.51 -0.28 13.20
N PRO A 139 -10.21 -0.45 12.07
CA PRO A 139 -11.52 -1.10 12.10
C PRO A 139 -11.38 -2.57 12.48
N VAL A 140 -12.29 -3.03 13.37
CA VAL A 140 -12.32 -4.40 13.88
C VAL A 140 -13.75 -4.91 13.86
N LEU A 141 -13.94 -6.13 13.38
CA LEU A 141 -15.20 -6.88 13.42
C LEU A 141 -14.97 -8.18 14.19
N LYS A 142 -16.03 -8.86 14.62
CA LYS A 142 -15.93 -10.04 15.50
C LYS A 142 -16.44 -11.33 14.87
N GLU A 143 -17.15 -11.20 13.76
CA GLU A 143 -17.83 -12.32 13.11
C GLU A 143 -16.86 -13.32 12.48
N GLY A 144 -15.68 -12.90 12.06
CA GLY A 144 -14.64 -13.74 11.50
C GLY A 144 -15.01 -14.45 10.18
N ASP A 145 -16.15 -14.17 9.61
CA ASP A 145 -16.66 -14.79 8.37
C ASP A 145 -16.21 -14.04 7.10
N VAL A 146 -16.59 -14.55 5.95
CA VAL A 146 -16.26 -13.92 4.66
C VAL A 146 -16.89 -12.55 4.53
N PHE A 147 -18.09 -12.34 5.07
CA PHE A 147 -18.77 -11.04 5.06
C PHE A 147 -17.99 -9.99 5.86
N ALA A 148 -17.54 -10.35 7.06
CA ALA A 148 -16.71 -9.47 7.89
C ALA A 148 -15.39 -9.12 7.21
N ARG A 149 -14.71 -10.10 6.57
CA ARG A 149 -13.48 -9.85 5.80
C ARG A 149 -13.71 -8.93 4.59
N TRP A 150 -14.86 -9.01 3.96
CA TRP A 150 -15.24 -8.08 2.91
C TRP A 150 -15.50 -6.69 3.48
N ARG A 151 -16.32 -6.60 4.53
CA ARG A 151 -16.71 -5.32 5.15
C ARG A 151 -15.52 -4.55 5.70
N ILE A 152 -14.57 -5.24 6.33
CA ILE A 152 -13.40 -4.58 6.91
C ILE A 152 -12.53 -3.90 5.84
N LYS A 153 -12.41 -4.48 4.64
CA LYS A 153 -11.67 -3.86 3.53
C LYS A 153 -12.30 -2.56 3.07
N VAL A 154 -13.63 -2.48 3.07
CA VAL A 154 -14.33 -1.22 2.76
C VAL A 154 -14.02 -0.16 3.82
N LEU A 155 -14.09 -0.52 5.11
CA LEU A 155 -13.77 0.39 6.20
C LEU A 155 -12.30 0.87 6.14
N GLU A 156 -11.38 -0.02 5.83
CA GLU A 156 -9.96 0.31 5.67
C GLU A 156 -9.67 1.24 4.47
N ILE A 157 -10.49 1.20 3.42
CA ILE A 157 -10.37 2.19 2.34
C ILE A 157 -10.69 3.59 2.88
N PHE A 158 -11.75 3.76 3.67
CA PHE A 158 -12.09 5.06 4.27
C PHE A 158 -10.97 5.56 5.17
N GLU A 159 -10.39 4.71 6.02
CA GLU A 159 -9.26 5.10 6.88
C GLU A 159 -8.02 5.46 6.05
N SER A 160 -7.76 4.74 4.96
CA SER A 160 -6.66 5.05 4.04
C SER A 160 -6.85 6.42 3.36
N LEU A 161 -8.08 6.78 3.01
CA LEU A 161 -8.40 8.09 2.42
C LEU A 161 -8.21 9.22 3.44
N LYS A 162 -8.58 9.02 4.71
CA LYS A 162 -8.29 9.99 5.80
C LYS A 162 -6.78 10.26 5.92
N ILE A 163 -5.94 9.22 5.86
CA ILE A 163 -4.49 9.37 5.89
C ILE A 163 -4.01 10.19 4.68
N VAL A 164 -4.48 9.87 3.47
CA VAL A 164 -4.09 10.57 2.24
C VAL A 164 -4.49 12.05 2.29
N GLU A 165 -5.67 12.37 2.82
CA GLU A 165 -6.13 13.75 3.01
C GLU A 165 -5.22 14.54 3.95
N GLN A 166 -4.83 13.94 5.09
CA GLN A 166 -3.92 14.56 6.05
C GLN A 166 -2.52 14.78 5.44
N ILE A 167 -1.98 13.78 4.72
CA ILE A 167 -0.69 13.90 4.02
C ILE A 167 -0.73 15.04 2.99
N MET A 168 -1.83 15.20 2.27
CA MET A 168 -1.97 16.28 1.28
C MET A 168 -1.85 17.66 1.93
N GLY A 169 -2.34 17.83 3.17
CA GLY A 169 -2.23 19.06 3.95
C GLY A 169 -0.85 19.29 4.57
N ASP A 170 -0.08 18.23 4.84
CA ASP A 170 1.21 18.28 5.56
C ASP A 170 2.40 17.82 4.70
N MET A 171 2.31 17.94 3.39
CA MET A 171 3.40 17.49 2.50
C MET A 171 4.66 18.33 2.70
N PRO A 172 5.78 17.76 3.19
CA PRO A 172 7.00 18.49 3.47
C PRO A 172 7.66 18.99 2.18
N LYS A 173 8.22 20.21 2.25
CA LYS A 173 9.04 20.77 1.17
C LYS A 173 10.51 20.45 1.44
N GLY A 174 11.27 20.18 0.39
CA GLY A 174 12.71 19.98 0.53
C GLY A 174 13.25 18.84 -0.36
N PRO A 175 14.46 18.38 -0.09
CA PRO A 175 15.07 17.33 -0.90
C PRO A 175 14.34 16.00 -0.70
N PHE A 176 13.94 15.36 -1.80
CA PHE A 176 13.25 14.08 -1.81
C PHE A 176 14.20 12.88 -1.75
N LYS A 177 15.51 13.11 -1.80
CA LYS A 177 16.57 12.07 -1.67
C LYS A 177 17.85 12.66 -1.09
N ILE A 178 18.63 11.80 -0.46
CA ILE A 178 19.97 12.16 0.05
C ILE A 178 20.93 12.46 -1.11
N GLN A 179 21.95 13.26 -0.82
CA GLN A 179 22.98 13.64 -1.81
C GLN A 179 24.25 12.76 -1.76
N ASP A 180 24.18 11.62 -1.10
CA ASP A 180 25.32 10.68 -1.06
C ASP A 180 25.49 9.97 -2.41
N LYS A 181 26.58 10.29 -3.09
CA LYS A 181 26.94 9.74 -4.41
C LYS A 181 27.19 8.23 -4.41
N LYS A 182 27.40 7.61 -3.24
CA LYS A 182 27.61 6.16 -3.13
C LYS A 182 26.28 5.39 -3.10
N ILE A 183 25.18 6.06 -2.74
CA ILE A 183 23.86 5.45 -2.59
C ILE A 183 22.92 5.94 -3.68
N THR A 184 22.95 7.26 -3.96
CA THR A 184 22.03 7.89 -4.92
C THR A 184 22.72 8.13 -6.25
N PRO A 185 22.19 7.62 -7.37
CA PRO A 185 22.75 7.85 -8.69
C PRO A 185 22.72 9.35 -9.06
N PRO A 186 23.75 9.81 -9.79
CA PRO A 186 23.81 11.20 -10.25
C PRO A 186 22.67 11.52 -11.22
N PRO A 187 22.30 12.81 -11.36
CA PRO A 187 21.33 13.25 -12.37
C PRO A 187 21.79 12.87 -13.78
N ARG A 188 20.86 12.40 -14.63
CA ARG A 188 21.18 11.92 -15.99
C ARG A 188 21.97 12.92 -16.82
N LYS A 189 21.67 14.21 -16.75
CA LYS A 189 22.41 15.26 -17.46
C LYS A 189 23.90 15.30 -17.13
N ARG A 190 24.28 14.95 -15.92
CA ARG A 190 25.69 14.95 -15.51
C ARG A 190 26.49 13.77 -16.04
N LEU A 191 25.83 12.73 -16.58
CA LEU A 191 26.52 11.56 -17.13
C LEU A 191 27.29 11.93 -18.41
N ASP A 192 26.81 12.90 -19.17
CA ASP A 192 27.46 13.37 -20.40
C ASP A 192 28.54 14.44 -20.13
N GLU A 193 28.53 15.06 -18.94
CA GLU A 193 29.40 16.18 -18.60
C GLU A 193 30.56 15.78 -17.69
N SER A 194 30.47 14.66 -16.96
CA SER A 194 31.41 14.29 -15.91
C SER A 194 31.71 12.80 -15.92
N MET A 195 32.99 12.46 -16.16
CA MET A 195 33.49 11.09 -16.08
C MET A 195 33.25 10.48 -14.68
N GLU A 196 33.43 11.24 -13.61
CA GLU A 196 33.16 10.77 -12.24
C GLU A 196 31.67 10.38 -12.06
N ALA A 197 30.74 11.18 -12.59
CA ALA A 197 29.30 10.88 -12.53
C ALA A 197 29.01 9.58 -13.29
N LEU A 198 29.60 9.38 -14.45
CA LEU A 198 29.45 8.16 -15.24
C LEU A 198 29.97 6.93 -14.47
N ILE A 199 31.12 7.01 -13.85
CA ILE A 199 31.70 5.93 -13.04
C ILE A 199 30.82 5.61 -11.83
N HIS A 200 30.34 6.62 -11.10
CA HIS A 200 29.42 6.42 -9.98
C HIS A 200 28.13 5.76 -10.41
N HIS A 201 27.55 6.22 -11.51
CA HIS A 201 26.33 5.62 -12.07
C HIS A 201 26.57 4.14 -12.42
N PHE A 202 27.63 3.85 -13.18
CA PHE A 202 27.97 2.50 -13.58
C PHE A 202 28.15 1.57 -12.36
N LYS A 203 28.93 2.00 -11.35
CA LYS A 203 29.16 1.19 -10.15
C LYS A 203 27.90 0.92 -9.34
N ILE A 204 27.03 1.92 -9.16
CA ILE A 204 25.77 1.74 -8.41
C ILE A 204 24.86 0.71 -9.11
N TYR A 205 24.79 0.72 -10.44
CA TYR A 205 23.90 -0.17 -11.17
C TYR A 205 24.50 -1.56 -11.46
N THR A 206 25.83 -1.72 -11.44
CA THR A 206 26.47 -3.01 -11.67
C THR A 206 26.87 -3.73 -10.38
N GLU A 207 27.45 -3.01 -9.41
CA GLU A 207 27.93 -3.57 -8.15
C GLU A 207 26.94 -3.33 -6.99
N GLY A 208 26.19 -2.22 -7.02
CA GLY A 208 25.42 -1.75 -5.89
C GLY A 208 26.26 -1.01 -4.84
N PHE A 209 25.68 -0.77 -3.67
CA PHE A 209 26.37 -0.19 -2.53
C PHE A 209 26.56 -1.23 -1.42
N LYS A 210 27.64 -1.08 -0.66
CA LYS A 210 27.94 -2.01 0.43
C LYS A 210 27.18 -1.63 1.69
N VAL A 211 26.66 -2.64 2.37
CA VAL A 211 25.99 -2.51 3.68
C VAL A 211 26.87 -3.18 4.73
N PRO A 212 27.02 -2.61 5.94
CA PRO A 212 27.78 -3.26 7.00
C PRO A 212 27.30 -4.69 7.29
N PRO A 213 28.20 -5.63 7.68
CA PRO A 213 27.79 -6.96 8.07
C PRO A 213 26.79 -6.95 9.22
N GLY A 214 25.76 -7.78 9.12
CA GLY A 214 24.71 -7.86 10.11
C GLY A 214 23.44 -8.49 9.56
N GLN A 215 22.45 -8.59 10.40
CA GLN A 215 21.12 -9.07 10.00
C GLN A 215 20.03 -8.10 10.47
N VAL A 216 18.97 -7.98 9.70
CA VAL A 216 17.83 -7.14 10.01
C VAL A 216 16.56 -7.84 9.56
N TYR A 217 15.52 -7.78 10.40
CA TYR A 217 14.15 -8.11 10.06
C TYR A 217 13.30 -6.85 10.20
N THR A 218 12.53 -6.54 9.18
CA THR A 218 11.60 -5.41 9.21
C THR A 218 10.28 -5.80 8.59
N THR A 219 9.20 -5.23 9.11
CA THR A 219 7.84 -5.50 8.68
C THR A 219 7.11 -4.23 8.32
N VAL A 220 6.16 -4.35 7.42
CA VAL A 220 5.24 -3.26 7.04
C VAL A 220 3.82 -3.81 6.93
N GLU A 221 2.84 -2.97 7.17
CA GLU A 221 1.44 -3.31 6.94
C GLU A 221 1.15 -3.31 5.44
N SER A 222 0.82 -4.47 4.91
CA SER A 222 0.37 -4.66 3.53
C SER A 222 -1.16 -4.75 3.51
N PRO A 223 -1.82 -4.47 2.38
CA PRO A 223 -3.28 -4.63 2.24
C PRO A 223 -3.82 -6.03 2.57
N ARG A 224 -2.96 -7.04 2.59
CA ARG A 224 -3.33 -8.42 2.94
C ARG A 224 -2.90 -8.85 4.33
N GLY A 225 -2.07 -8.06 5.00
CA GLY A 225 -1.51 -8.34 6.31
C GLY A 225 -0.05 -7.96 6.39
N GLU A 226 0.65 -8.50 7.34
CA GLU A 226 2.06 -8.23 7.57
C GLU A 226 2.92 -8.73 6.41
N LEU A 227 3.78 -7.86 5.89
CA LEU A 227 4.82 -8.20 4.93
C LEU A 227 6.18 -7.99 5.59
N GLY A 228 6.90 -9.07 5.86
CA GLY A 228 8.22 -9.04 6.48
C GLY A 228 9.34 -9.29 5.47
N CYS A 229 10.48 -8.64 5.71
CA CYS A 229 11.71 -8.87 4.98
C CYS A 229 12.86 -9.13 5.95
N PHE A 230 13.51 -10.29 5.82
CA PHE A 230 14.71 -10.64 6.56
C PHE A 230 15.90 -10.63 5.63
N ILE A 231 16.90 -9.81 5.98
CA ILE A 231 18.11 -9.63 5.16
C ILE A 231 19.34 -9.89 6.02
N VAL A 232 20.29 -10.64 5.46
CA VAL A 232 21.62 -10.87 6.04
C VAL A 232 22.66 -10.28 5.11
N SER A 233 23.52 -9.42 5.64
CA SER A 233 24.65 -8.83 4.92
C SER A 233 25.96 -9.36 5.46
N ASP A 234 26.88 -9.75 4.57
CA ASP A 234 28.28 -10.10 4.88
C ASP A 234 29.25 -8.91 4.69
N GLY A 235 28.73 -7.75 4.29
CA GLY A 235 29.51 -6.56 3.95
C GLY A 235 29.77 -6.41 2.44
N SER A 236 29.30 -7.34 1.63
CA SER A 236 29.33 -7.23 0.16
C SER A 236 28.15 -6.38 -0.35
N PRO A 237 28.11 -6.04 -1.65
CA PRO A 237 26.97 -5.36 -2.25
C PRO A 237 25.72 -6.24 -2.38
N ASN A 238 25.86 -7.54 -2.29
CA ASN A 238 24.76 -8.51 -2.37
C ASN A 238 24.44 -9.05 -0.98
N PRO A 239 23.15 -9.15 -0.61
CA PRO A 239 22.74 -9.75 0.65
C PRO A 239 22.91 -11.28 0.62
#